data_784671404c43f4366eb95394876ca535
#
_entry.id   784671404c43f4366eb95394876ca535
#
_cell.length_a   1.000
_cell.length_b   1.000
_cell.length_c   1.000
_cell.angle_alpha   90.00
_cell.angle_beta   90.00
_cell.angle_gamma   90.00
#
_symmetry.space_group_name_H-M   'P 1'
#
loop_
_entity.id
_entity.type
_entity.pdbx_description
1 polymer ?
#
loop_
_entity_poly.entity_id
_entity_poly.type
_entity_poly.pdbx_seq_one_letter_code
_entity_poly.pdbx_strand_id
1 'polypeptide(L)'
;LHTAYRRQRQMCIRDRYLYGIKSMRQTVKEIEVNVAYRWFLGLDMTDKVPHFSTFGKNYTRRFKDTDLFEQIFSHILEECYKFKLVDPTEIFVDATHVKARANSRKMQKRIAKEEALFYEDMLKTEINKDRQEHHKKPLKDKDDNNHPPLSGGGTSNEKTIKSSTTDPESGWFRKGEHKHVFAYAVETACDKNGWILGYTVSPGNLHDSRTFKGLYDKIKNIGIKTLVADAGYKTPAIAKLLIDDGVTPLFPYKRPMTKEGFFKKYEYAYDEYYDCYICPNNQVLKYSTTNRDGYREYKSCGNVCENCSYLSQCTESKNHVKLITRHIWENYMEQCEDVRHTLGMKKLYEQRKETIERIFGTAKENHGFRYTQMYGKARMEMKVGLTFACMNLKKLAMMLQKSGKKDYLISTFLSFWANNCCKQRKMVLGQQS
;
A
#
# COMPACT_ATOMS: atom_id res chain seq x y z
N LEU A 1 19.00 -36.16 -17.75
CA LEU A 1 19.90 -35.28 -16.99
C LEU A 1 19.45 -33.80 -17.06
N HIS A 2 19.14 -33.21 -18.24
CA HIS A 2 18.73 -31.80 -18.35
C HIS A 2 17.38 -31.45 -17.67
N THR A 3 16.44 -32.36 -17.54
CA THR A 3 15.13 -32.15 -16.90
C THR A 3 15.20 -32.16 -15.37
N ALA A 4 16.05 -32.99 -14.79
CA ALA A 4 16.30 -33.01 -13.35
C ALA A 4 16.95 -31.69 -12.89
N TYR A 5 17.98 -31.24 -13.62
CA TYR A 5 18.63 -29.94 -13.36
C TYR A 5 17.67 -28.72 -13.41
N ARG A 6 16.60 -28.79 -14.21
CA ARG A 6 15.59 -27.74 -14.31
C ARG A 6 14.69 -27.66 -13.08
N ARG A 7 14.26 -28.81 -12.56
CA ARG A 7 13.44 -28.91 -11.32
C ARG A 7 14.22 -28.44 -10.10
N GLN A 8 15.45 -28.85 -9.96
CA GLN A 8 16.36 -28.51 -8.85
C GLN A 8 16.56 -26.99 -8.69
N ARG A 9 16.70 -26.25 -9.79
CA ARG A 9 16.99 -24.81 -9.75
C ARG A 9 15.81 -23.94 -9.28
N GLN A 10 14.58 -24.35 -9.57
CA GLN A 10 13.37 -23.65 -9.10
C GLN A 10 13.13 -23.86 -7.61
N MET A 11 13.42 -25.06 -7.13
CA MET A 11 13.21 -25.43 -5.72
C MET A 11 14.17 -24.70 -4.76
N CYS A 12 15.42 -24.49 -5.16
CA CYS A 12 16.38 -23.72 -4.33
C CYS A 12 15.94 -22.26 -4.08
N ILE A 13 15.27 -21.62 -5.04
CA ILE A 13 14.75 -20.26 -4.87
C ILE A 13 13.65 -20.27 -3.80
N ARG A 14 12.73 -21.23 -3.86
CA ARG A 14 11.63 -21.37 -2.91
C ARG A 14 12.13 -21.64 -1.49
N ASP A 15 13.04 -22.61 -1.30
CA ASP A 15 13.52 -23.01 0.02
C ASP A 15 14.25 -21.87 0.73
N ARG A 16 14.94 -21.03 -0.03
CA ARG A 16 15.52 -19.79 0.49
C ARG A 16 14.46 -18.90 1.17
N TYR A 17 13.30 -18.72 0.54
CA TYR A 17 12.22 -17.89 1.07
C TYR A 17 11.45 -18.60 2.18
N LEU A 18 11.25 -19.91 2.05
CA LEU A 18 10.55 -20.72 3.05
C LEU A 18 11.31 -20.75 4.40
N TYR A 19 12.62 -20.90 4.35
CA TYR A 19 13.47 -20.95 5.54
C TYR A 19 14.15 -19.63 5.89
N GLY A 20 13.83 -18.55 5.18
CA GLY A 20 14.35 -17.22 5.48
C GLY A 20 15.85 -17.03 5.25
N ILE A 21 16.46 -17.85 4.39
CA ILE A 21 17.91 -17.77 4.10
C ILE A 21 18.21 -16.46 3.37
N LYS A 22 19.02 -15.59 3.99
CA LYS A 22 19.17 -14.17 3.57
C LYS A 22 19.96 -13.99 2.27
N SER A 23 20.84 -14.91 1.90
CA SER A 23 21.69 -14.78 0.70
C SER A 23 21.76 -16.04 -0.13
N MET A 24 21.97 -15.87 -1.46
CA MET A 24 22.16 -17.00 -2.38
C MET A 24 23.43 -17.80 -2.09
N ARG A 25 24.49 -17.14 -1.61
CA ARG A 25 25.71 -17.83 -1.18
C ARG A 25 25.44 -18.72 0.01
N GLN A 26 24.68 -18.23 0.99
CA GLN A 26 24.29 -19.05 2.14
C GLN A 26 23.39 -20.22 1.72
N THR A 27 22.46 -19.99 0.78
CA THR A 27 21.60 -21.06 0.23
C THR A 27 22.45 -22.18 -0.36
N VAL A 28 23.48 -21.87 -1.15
CA VAL A 28 24.38 -22.87 -1.73
C VAL A 28 25.11 -23.66 -0.64
N LYS A 29 25.66 -22.96 0.37
CA LYS A 29 26.34 -23.62 1.51
C LYS A 29 25.40 -24.55 2.30
N GLU A 30 24.16 -24.11 2.56
CA GLU A 30 23.15 -24.96 3.22
C GLU A 30 22.84 -26.22 2.41
N ILE A 31 22.72 -26.09 1.08
CA ILE A 31 22.51 -27.26 0.20
C ILE A 31 23.72 -28.19 0.20
N GLU A 32 24.93 -27.66 0.28
CA GLU A 32 26.17 -28.47 0.31
C GLU A 32 26.22 -29.39 1.51
N VAL A 33 25.76 -28.93 2.68
CA VAL A 33 25.92 -29.66 3.96
C VAL A 33 24.64 -30.34 4.43
N ASN A 34 23.47 -30.02 3.90
CA ASN A 34 22.19 -30.54 4.36
C ASN A 34 21.66 -31.63 3.44
N VAL A 35 21.69 -32.87 3.92
CA VAL A 35 21.23 -34.06 3.18
C VAL A 35 19.77 -33.95 2.76
N ALA A 36 18.89 -33.39 3.61
CA ALA A 36 17.48 -33.21 3.28
C ALA A 36 17.29 -32.22 2.10
N TYR A 37 18.07 -31.15 2.03
CA TYR A 37 18.05 -30.24 0.89
C TYR A 37 18.59 -30.90 -0.38
N ARG A 38 19.66 -31.70 -0.27
CA ARG A 38 20.22 -32.43 -1.41
C ARG A 38 19.20 -33.43 -1.95
N TRP A 39 18.64 -34.27 -1.06
CA TRP A 39 17.60 -35.24 -1.42
C TRP A 39 16.39 -34.58 -2.08
N PHE A 40 15.89 -33.50 -1.49
CA PHE A 40 14.75 -32.77 -2.03
C PHE A 40 15.03 -32.16 -3.42
N LEU A 41 16.26 -31.77 -3.69
CA LEU A 41 16.72 -31.26 -4.98
C LEU A 41 17.09 -32.37 -5.97
N GLY A 42 17.05 -33.62 -5.57
CA GLY A 42 17.50 -34.76 -6.35
C GLY A 42 18.99 -34.74 -6.65
N LEU A 43 19.79 -34.20 -5.70
CA LEU A 43 21.24 -34.20 -5.75
C LEU A 43 21.77 -35.38 -4.95
N ASP A 44 22.69 -36.17 -5.54
CA ASP A 44 23.42 -37.17 -4.79
C ASP A 44 24.50 -36.50 -3.92
N MET A 45 25.05 -37.25 -2.97
CA MET A 45 26.08 -36.75 -2.03
C MET A 45 27.35 -36.27 -2.76
N THR A 46 27.64 -36.80 -3.90
CA THR A 46 28.81 -36.44 -4.76
C THR A 46 28.49 -35.35 -5.77
N ASP A 47 27.22 -35.01 -6.00
CA ASP A 47 26.85 -34.03 -6.99
C ASP A 47 27.29 -32.62 -6.59
N LYS A 48 27.81 -31.85 -7.57
CA LYS A 48 28.17 -30.46 -7.35
C LYS A 48 26.91 -29.56 -7.29
N VAL A 49 26.80 -28.77 -6.22
CA VAL A 49 25.76 -27.77 -6.08
C VAL A 49 26.01 -26.62 -7.06
N PRO A 50 24.98 -26.15 -7.81
CA PRO A 50 25.15 -25.06 -8.76
C PRO A 50 25.64 -23.77 -8.10
N HIS A 51 26.53 -23.05 -8.78
CA HIS A 51 27.07 -21.80 -8.28
C HIS A 51 25.96 -20.73 -8.10
N PHE A 52 26.07 -19.91 -7.07
CA PHE A 52 25.06 -18.91 -6.71
C PHE A 52 24.70 -17.92 -7.85
N SER A 53 25.66 -17.61 -8.75
CA SER A 53 25.38 -16.74 -9.91
C SER A 53 24.41 -17.36 -10.93
N THR A 54 24.28 -18.67 -10.95
CA THR A 54 23.36 -19.40 -11.83
C THR A 54 21.91 -18.99 -11.55
N PHE A 55 21.57 -18.69 -10.30
CA PHE A 55 20.24 -18.21 -9.92
C PHE A 55 19.93 -16.83 -10.51
N GLY A 56 20.88 -15.89 -10.45
CA GLY A 56 20.69 -14.57 -11.04
C GLY A 56 20.53 -14.62 -12.57
N LYS A 57 21.34 -15.47 -13.24
CA LYS A 57 21.22 -15.68 -14.68
C LYS A 57 19.88 -16.33 -15.06
N ASN A 58 19.41 -17.31 -14.28
CA ASN A 58 18.12 -17.95 -14.51
C ASN A 58 16.95 -16.97 -14.32
N TYR A 59 17.00 -16.12 -13.28
CA TYR A 59 15.99 -15.08 -13.12
C TYR A 59 15.87 -14.22 -14.37
N THR A 60 16.98 -13.64 -14.82
CA THR A 60 16.99 -12.73 -15.99
C THR A 60 16.55 -13.42 -17.29
N ARG A 61 16.87 -14.69 -17.47
CA ARG A 61 16.59 -15.42 -18.72
C ARG A 61 15.20 -16.05 -18.77
N ARG A 62 14.58 -16.37 -17.63
CA ARG A 62 13.38 -17.23 -17.60
C ARG A 62 12.21 -16.66 -16.84
N PHE A 63 12.46 -15.80 -15.87
CA PHE A 63 11.42 -15.33 -14.94
C PHE A 63 11.21 -13.82 -14.98
N LYS A 64 12.13 -13.08 -15.62
CA LYS A 64 11.92 -11.67 -15.90
C LYS A 64 10.72 -11.56 -16.86
N ASP A 65 9.85 -10.63 -16.61
CA ASP A 65 8.66 -10.36 -17.41
C ASP A 65 7.60 -11.50 -17.40
N THR A 66 7.63 -12.36 -16.37
CA THR A 66 6.58 -13.36 -16.14
C THR A 66 5.85 -13.09 -14.82
N ASP A 67 4.59 -13.45 -14.78
CA ASP A 67 3.70 -13.40 -13.60
C ASP A 67 3.79 -14.65 -12.70
N LEU A 68 4.77 -15.52 -12.93
CA LEU A 68 4.91 -16.81 -12.25
C LEU A 68 4.86 -16.68 -10.71
N PHE A 69 5.48 -15.66 -10.15
CA PHE A 69 5.54 -15.49 -8.70
C PHE A 69 4.20 -15.04 -8.11
N GLU A 70 3.43 -14.28 -8.86
CA GLU A 70 2.07 -13.90 -8.53
C GLU A 70 1.14 -15.12 -8.64
N GLN A 71 1.30 -15.95 -9.68
CA GLN A 71 0.57 -17.22 -9.81
C GLN A 71 0.86 -18.18 -8.66
N ILE A 72 2.10 -18.28 -8.19
CA ILE A 72 2.46 -19.11 -7.01
C ILE A 72 1.73 -18.59 -5.77
N PHE A 73 1.74 -17.28 -5.54
CA PHE A 73 1.05 -16.67 -4.41
C PHE A 73 -0.45 -16.93 -4.48
N SER A 74 -1.08 -16.68 -5.63
CA SER A 74 -2.52 -16.86 -5.86
C SER A 74 -2.93 -18.31 -5.65
N HIS A 75 -2.15 -19.26 -6.19
CA HIS A 75 -2.45 -20.68 -6.04
C HIS A 75 -2.41 -21.15 -4.57
N ILE A 76 -1.41 -20.70 -3.79
CA ILE A 76 -1.36 -21.01 -2.36
C ILE A 76 -2.55 -20.40 -1.63
N LEU A 77 -2.95 -19.20 -2.00
CA LEU A 77 -4.11 -18.53 -1.42
C LEU A 77 -5.41 -19.26 -1.77
N GLU A 78 -5.57 -19.72 -3.01
CA GLU A 78 -6.70 -20.55 -3.44
C GLU A 78 -6.83 -21.83 -2.60
N GLU A 79 -5.70 -22.50 -2.31
CA GLU A 79 -5.71 -23.66 -1.42
C GLU A 79 -6.18 -23.28 -0.01
N CYS A 80 -5.77 -22.12 0.52
CA CYS A 80 -6.26 -21.65 1.81
C CYS A 80 -7.78 -21.41 1.80
N TYR A 81 -8.34 -20.89 0.71
CA TYR A 81 -9.79 -20.74 0.53
C TYR A 81 -10.53 -22.09 0.46
N LYS A 82 -10.00 -23.08 -0.28
CA LYS A 82 -10.59 -24.42 -0.36
C LYS A 82 -10.73 -25.09 1.01
N PHE A 83 -9.78 -24.85 1.91
CA PHE A 83 -9.85 -25.33 3.29
C PHE A 83 -10.68 -24.44 4.22
N LYS A 84 -11.33 -23.39 3.70
CA LYS A 84 -12.12 -22.42 4.49
C LYS A 84 -11.35 -21.80 5.66
N LEU A 85 -10.06 -21.56 5.48
CA LEU A 85 -9.17 -20.99 6.49
C LEU A 85 -9.14 -19.47 6.46
N VAL A 86 -9.49 -18.89 5.31
CA VAL A 86 -9.50 -17.44 5.07
C VAL A 86 -10.90 -16.88 5.35
N ASP A 87 -10.95 -15.79 6.08
CA ASP A 87 -12.18 -15.02 6.32
C ASP A 87 -12.01 -13.59 5.77
N PRO A 88 -12.50 -13.32 4.54
CA PRO A 88 -12.30 -12.04 3.90
C PRO A 88 -13.24 -10.92 4.39
N THR A 89 -14.08 -11.18 5.39
CA THR A 89 -15.07 -10.21 5.87
C THR A 89 -14.43 -9.01 6.56
N GLU A 90 -13.34 -9.22 7.28
CA GLU A 90 -12.60 -8.21 8.03
C GLU A 90 -11.14 -8.20 7.56
N ILE A 91 -10.74 -7.13 6.87
CA ILE A 91 -9.41 -7.01 6.25
C ILE A 91 -8.62 -5.89 6.91
N PHE A 92 -7.35 -6.17 7.18
CA PHE A 92 -6.37 -5.23 7.69
C PHE A 92 -5.40 -4.84 6.58
N VAL A 93 -5.25 -3.53 6.36
CA VAL A 93 -4.33 -2.97 5.37
C VAL A 93 -3.30 -2.09 6.06
N ASP A 94 -2.04 -2.26 5.66
CA ASP A 94 -0.94 -1.44 6.14
C ASP A 94 0.24 -1.52 5.17
N ALA A 95 1.20 -0.60 5.31
CA ALA A 95 2.41 -0.57 4.51
C ALA A 95 3.67 -0.73 5.37
N THR A 96 4.67 -1.39 4.83
CA THR A 96 5.98 -1.46 5.44
C THR A 96 7.07 -1.10 4.44
N HIS A 97 8.15 -0.47 4.93
CA HIS A 97 9.27 -0.05 4.09
C HIS A 97 10.42 -1.06 4.15
N VAL A 98 10.89 -1.47 2.98
CA VAL A 98 12.05 -2.34 2.81
C VAL A 98 13.18 -1.52 2.22
N LYS A 99 14.31 -1.43 2.94
CA LYS A 99 15.46 -0.66 2.49
C LYS A 99 15.99 -1.23 1.18
N ALA A 100 16.13 -0.37 0.17
CA ALA A 100 16.67 -0.72 -1.13
C ALA A 100 18.20 -0.92 -1.07
N ARG A 101 18.72 -1.68 -2.02
CA ARG A 101 20.17 -1.79 -2.25
C ARG A 101 20.68 -0.57 -3.00
N ALA A 102 20.66 0.58 -2.35
CA ALA A 102 21.04 1.85 -2.91
C ALA A 102 21.99 2.60 -1.98
N ASN A 103 22.97 3.28 -2.55
CA ASN A 103 23.88 4.12 -1.79
C ASN A 103 23.22 5.49 -1.60
N SER A 104 22.96 5.87 -0.34
CA SER A 104 22.33 7.16 0.00
C SER A 104 23.20 8.38 -0.34
N ARG A 105 24.51 8.21 -0.55
CA ARG A 105 25.41 9.27 -0.98
C ARG A 105 25.48 9.44 -2.50
N LYS A 106 25.11 8.41 -3.28
CA LYS A 106 25.06 8.44 -4.74
C LYS A 106 23.64 8.70 -5.20
N MET A 107 23.24 9.97 -5.23
CA MET A 107 21.92 10.42 -5.64
C MET A 107 22.02 11.52 -6.70
N GLN A 108 20.98 11.61 -7.52
CA GLN A 108 20.78 12.68 -8.49
C GLN A 108 19.40 13.29 -8.31
N LYS A 109 19.25 14.55 -8.69
CA LYS A 109 17.93 15.17 -8.80
C LYS A 109 17.33 14.74 -10.13
N ARG A 110 16.11 14.24 -10.10
CA ARG A 110 15.32 13.85 -11.28
C ARG A 110 14.01 14.61 -11.27
N ILE A 111 13.64 15.14 -12.42
CA ILE A 111 12.30 15.65 -12.63
C ILE A 111 11.40 14.43 -12.86
N ALA A 112 10.41 14.25 -12.01
CA ALA A 112 9.40 13.21 -12.16
C ALA A 112 8.06 13.87 -12.35
N LYS A 113 7.31 13.41 -13.35
CA LYS A 113 5.90 13.77 -13.45
C LYS A 113 5.18 13.20 -12.23
N GLU A 114 4.36 14.01 -11.61
CA GLU A 114 3.49 13.54 -10.54
C GLU A 114 2.42 12.65 -11.19
N GLU A 115 2.32 11.40 -10.72
CA GLU A 115 1.28 10.49 -11.20
C GLU A 115 -0.09 11.09 -10.84
N ALA A 116 -1.02 11.07 -11.79
CA ALA A 116 -2.39 11.50 -11.56
C ALA A 116 -3.01 10.69 -10.41
N LEU A 117 -3.76 11.37 -9.56
CA LEU A 117 -4.49 10.70 -8.49
C LEU A 117 -5.63 9.88 -9.10
N PHE A 118 -5.87 8.68 -8.60
CA PHE A 118 -6.90 7.77 -9.13
C PHE A 118 -8.32 8.37 -9.14
N TYR A 119 -8.53 9.42 -8.39
CA TYR A 119 -9.80 10.13 -8.24
C TYR A 119 -9.80 11.54 -8.87
N GLU A 120 -8.74 11.93 -9.58
CA GLU A 120 -8.56 13.33 -10.03
C GLU A 120 -9.66 13.80 -10.97
N ASP A 121 -10.03 12.98 -11.95
CA ASP A 121 -11.06 13.33 -12.93
C ASP A 121 -12.46 13.38 -12.29
N MET A 122 -12.75 12.42 -11.39
CA MET A 122 -14.00 12.42 -10.63
C MET A 122 -14.09 13.65 -9.72
N LEU A 123 -12.99 13.97 -9.02
CA LEU A 123 -12.91 15.15 -8.16
C LEU A 123 -13.13 16.44 -8.95
N LYS A 124 -12.50 16.62 -10.12
CA LYS A 124 -12.71 17.79 -11.00
C LYS A 124 -14.16 17.93 -11.43
N THR A 125 -14.80 16.83 -11.82
CA THR A 125 -16.20 16.83 -12.23
C THR A 125 -17.11 17.25 -11.08
N GLU A 126 -16.91 16.69 -9.88
CA GLU A 126 -17.73 17.01 -8.71
C GLU A 126 -17.45 18.44 -8.19
N ILE A 127 -16.21 18.93 -8.25
CA ILE A 127 -15.89 20.33 -7.93
C ILE A 127 -16.64 21.29 -8.87
N ASN A 128 -16.63 21.01 -10.16
CA ASN A 128 -17.31 21.90 -11.13
C ASN A 128 -18.81 21.88 -10.93
N LYS A 129 -19.40 20.72 -10.61
CA LYS A 129 -20.81 20.61 -10.25
C LYS A 129 -21.14 21.43 -8.99
N ASP A 130 -20.38 21.25 -7.92
CA ASP A 130 -20.51 21.99 -6.66
C ASP A 130 -20.40 23.51 -6.86
N ARG A 131 -19.44 23.97 -7.65
CA ARG A 131 -19.27 25.38 -7.99
C ARG A 131 -20.46 25.93 -8.78
N GLN A 132 -21.02 25.14 -9.69
CA GLN A 132 -22.17 25.51 -10.49
C GLN A 132 -23.44 25.63 -9.63
N GLU A 133 -23.65 24.73 -8.68
CA GLU A 133 -24.72 24.77 -7.67
C GLU A 133 -24.64 26.05 -6.82
N HIS A 134 -23.43 26.53 -6.55
CA HIS A 134 -23.17 27.80 -5.82
C HIS A 134 -23.02 29.01 -6.73
N HIS A 135 -23.47 28.98 -7.98
CA HIS A 135 -23.37 30.06 -8.96
C HIS A 135 -21.95 30.58 -9.19
N LYS A 136 -20.93 29.71 -9.05
CA LYS A 136 -19.53 30.04 -9.36
C LYS A 136 -19.13 29.51 -10.73
N LYS A 137 -18.22 30.21 -11.39
CA LYS A 137 -17.64 29.72 -12.66
C LYS A 137 -16.88 28.42 -12.45
N PRO A 138 -16.96 27.45 -13.40
CA PRO A 138 -16.17 26.23 -13.34
C PRO A 138 -14.68 26.57 -13.29
N LEU A 139 -13.89 25.65 -12.74
CA LEU A 139 -12.43 25.79 -12.74
C LEU A 139 -11.93 25.73 -14.18
N LYS A 140 -11.15 26.73 -14.57
CA LYS A 140 -10.44 26.69 -15.85
C LYS A 140 -9.42 25.57 -15.81
N ASP A 141 -9.33 24.79 -16.88
CA ASP A 141 -8.20 23.89 -17.08
C ASP A 141 -6.92 24.72 -17.07
N LYS A 142 -5.87 24.16 -16.52
CA LYS A 142 -4.56 24.80 -16.55
C LYS A 142 -4.03 24.73 -17.96
N ASP A 143 -4.28 25.76 -18.77
CA ASP A 143 -3.48 26.01 -19.95
C ASP A 143 -2.06 26.36 -19.50
N ASP A 144 -1.09 25.64 -20.04
CA ASP A 144 0.33 25.67 -19.67
C ASP A 144 1.08 26.96 -19.97
N ASN A 145 0.39 28.08 -20.25
CA ASN A 145 1.06 29.33 -20.60
C ASN A 145 0.49 30.54 -19.88
N ASN A 146 1.39 31.20 -19.13
CA ASN A 146 1.30 32.54 -18.57
C ASN A 146 0.50 32.75 -17.27
N HIS A 147 1.20 32.50 -16.11
CA HIS A 147 1.27 33.47 -15.02
C HIS A 147 2.37 33.06 -14.03
N PRO A 148 3.22 34.00 -13.54
CA PRO A 148 4.21 33.68 -12.52
C PRO A 148 3.52 33.30 -11.20
N PRO A 149 4.07 32.36 -10.41
CA PRO A 149 3.46 31.90 -9.19
C PRO A 149 3.51 33.00 -8.13
N LEU A 150 2.34 33.48 -7.71
CA LEU A 150 2.20 34.18 -6.44
C LEU A 150 2.31 33.13 -5.30
N SER A 151 3.45 33.19 -4.62
CA SER A 151 3.79 32.54 -3.36
C SER A 151 3.28 31.11 -3.13
N GLY A 152 4.15 30.12 -3.35
CA GLY A 152 4.20 28.90 -2.55
C GLY A 152 3.42 27.67 -3.00
N GLY A 153 2.94 27.59 -4.26
CA GLY A 153 2.28 26.39 -4.78
C GLY A 153 2.63 26.18 -6.25
N GLY A 154 3.71 25.48 -6.53
CA GLY A 154 4.14 25.18 -7.89
C GLY A 154 3.13 24.33 -8.64
N THR A 155 2.67 24.82 -9.77
CA THR A 155 1.69 24.19 -10.66
C THR A 155 2.35 23.60 -11.90
N SER A 156 3.43 22.89 -11.74
CA SER A 156 3.91 21.95 -12.75
C SER A 156 3.68 20.52 -12.21
N ASN A 157 3.09 19.66 -13.04
CA ASN A 157 3.00 18.22 -12.75
C ASN A 157 4.41 17.56 -12.64
N GLU A 158 5.43 18.39 -12.49
CA GLU A 158 6.83 18.01 -12.39
C GLU A 158 7.37 18.37 -11.02
N LYS A 159 7.79 17.34 -10.31
CA LYS A 159 8.41 17.49 -9.00
C LYS A 159 9.85 17.00 -9.05
N THR A 160 10.76 17.83 -8.55
CA THR A 160 12.16 17.40 -8.42
C THR A 160 12.27 16.41 -7.27
N ILE A 161 12.54 15.15 -7.57
CA ILE A 161 12.75 14.09 -6.59
C ILE A 161 14.23 13.69 -6.53
N LYS A 162 14.65 13.21 -5.35
CA LYS A 162 15.95 12.57 -5.18
C LYS A 162 15.84 11.12 -5.65
N SER A 163 16.62 10.74 -6.65
CA SER A 163 16.68 9.39 -7.20
C SER A 163 18.06 8.78 -6.95
N SER A 164 18.11 7.48 -6.67
CA SER A 164 19.37 6.74 -6.58
C SER A 164 19.94 6.47 -7.98
N THR A 165 21.25 6.61 -8.14
CA THR A 165 21.94 6.23 -9.38
C THR A 165 22.07 4.72 -9.53
N THR A 166 22.00 3.97 -8.43
CA THR A 166 22.16 2.50 -8.42
C THR A 166 20.84 1.74 -8.48
N ASP A 167 19.76 2.34 -7.97
CA ASP A 167 18.41 1.78 -8.01
C ASP A 167 17.39 2.92 -8.19
N PRO A 168 17.18 3.39 -9.43
CA PRO A 168 16.35 4.56 -9.74
C PRO A 168 14.86 4.38 -9.42
N GLU A 169 14.39 3.14 -9.34
CA GLU A 169 12.99 2.81 -9.02
C GLU A 169 12.69 2.83 -7.52
N SER A 170 13.72 2.89 -6.68
CA SER A 170 13.54 3.05 -5.23
C SER A 170 13.25 4.50 -4.86
N GLY A 171 12.41 4.71 -3.85
CA GLY A 171 12.04 6.04 -3.37
C GLY A 171 12.88 6.50 -2.19
N TRP A 172 13.15 7.82 -2.13
CA TRP A 172 13.83 8.45 -1.00
C TRP A 172 12.88 8.60 0.18
N PHE A 173 13.09 7.81 1.22
CA PHE A 173 12.19 7.70 2.37
C PHE A 173 12.87 8.21 3.66
N ARG A 174 12.13 8.99 4.45
CA ARG A 174 12.57 9.45 5.76
C ARG A 174 12.10 8.46 6.84
N LYS A 175 13.07 7.79 7.46
CA LYS A 175 12.79 6.85 8.56
C LYS A 175 13.19 7.48 9.89
N GLY A 176 12.19 7.94 10.65
CA GLY A 176 12.42 8.66 11.91
C GLY A 176 13.07 10.03 11.69
N GLU A 177 13.55 10.67 12.75
CA GLU A 177 14.01 12.06 12.70
C GLU A 177 15.32 12.26 11.92
N HIS A 178 16.20 11.25 11.90
CA HIS A 178 17.57 11.43 11.38
C HIS A 178 18.00 10.48 10.27
N LYS A 179 17.15 9.52 9.84
CA LYS A 179 17.56 8.56 8.81
C LYS A 179 16.76 8.72 7.52
N HIS A 180 17.48 9.09 6.46
CA HIS A 180 16.98 9.04 5.10
C HIS A 180 17.62 7.85 4.38
N VAL A 181 16.77 7.03 3.74
CA VAL A 181 17.19 5.84 3.00
C VAL A 181 16.40 5.72 1.73
N PHE A 182 16.97 5.08 0.72
CA PHE A 182 16.18 4.60 -0.41
C PHE A 182 15.45 3.33 0.00
N ALA A 183 14.16 3.27 -0.28
CA ALA A 183 13.30 2.15 0.12
C ALA A 183 12.20 1.88 -0.91
N TYR A 184 11.64 0.68 -0.82
CA TYR A 184 10.35 0.32 -1.41
C TYR A 184 9.30 0.26 -0.32
N ALA A 185 8.12 0.79 -0.58
CA ALA A 185 6.93 0.56 0.23
C ALA A 185 6.25 -0.73 -0.24
N VAL A 186 5.86 -1.57 0.70
CA VAL A 186 5.12 -2.81 0.47
C VAL A 186 3.81 -2.69 1.20
N GLU A 187 2.75 -2.41 0.46
CA GLU A 187 1.40 -2.46 0.99
C GLU A 187 0.89 -3.89 1.00
N THR A 188 0.18 -4.25 2.03
CA THR A 188 -0.26 -5.62 2.25
C THR A 188 -1.65 -5.62 2.85
N ALA A 189 -2.48 -6.56 2.39
CA ALA A 189 -3.77 -6.84 2.96
C ALA A 189 -3.76 -8.24 3.59
N CYS A 190 -4.32 -8.37 4.80
CA CYS A 190 -4.54 -9.67 5.44
C CYS A 190 -5.90 -9.75 6.11
N ASP A 191 -6.39 -10.96 6.34
CA ASP A 191 -7.58 -11.20 7.14
C ASP A 191 -7.30 -11.18 8.65
N LYS A 192 -8.36 -11.28 9.46
CA LYS A 192 -8.26 -11.34 10.93
C LYS A 192 -7.47 -12.56 11.45
N ASN A 193 -7.35 -13.60 10.66
CA ASN A 193 -6.57 -14.78 10.98
C ASN A 193 -5.10 -14.60 10.60
N GLY A 194 -4.72 -13.50 9.95
CA GLY A 194 -3.37 -13.21 9.47
C GLY A 194 -2.98 -14.02 8.22
N TRP A 195 -3.94 -14.33 7.34
CA TRP A 195 -3.66 -14.79 5.98
C TRP A 195 -3.41 -13.59 5.08
N ILE A 196 -2.32 -13.61 4.35
CA ILE A 196 -1.99 -12.53 3.41
C ILE A 196 -2.82 -12.75 2.16
N LEU A 197 -3.65 -11.74 1.80
CA LEU A 197 -4.62 -11.79 0.72
C LEU A 197 -4.14 -11.09 -0.55
N GLY A 198 -3.31 -10.06 -0.38
CA GLY A 198 -2.78 -9.28 -1.49
C GLY A 198 -1.63 -8.38 -1.06
N TYR A 199 -0.86 -7.94 -2.04
CA TYR A 199 0.24 -6.99 -1.83
C TYR A 199 0.51 -6.16 -3.09
N THR A 200 1.10 -4.99 -2.88
CA THR A 200 1.68 -4.14 -3.93
C THR A 200 3.05 -3.62 -3.51
N VAL A 201 3.86 -3.25 -4.48
CA VAL A 201 5.19 -2.67 -4.25
C VAL A 201 5.27 -1.34 -4.98
N SER A 202 5.68 -0.31 -4.28
CA SER A 202 5.83 1.05 -4.81
C SER A 202 7.14 1.69 -4.33
N PRO A 203 7.60 2.77 -4.98
CA PRO A 203 8.70 3.58 -4.45
C PRO A 203 8.37 4.11 -3.05
N GLY A 204 9.32 4.03 -2.12
CA GLY A 204 9.09 4.37 -0.72
C GLY A 204 8.84 5.86 -0.40
N ASN A 205 8.88 6.74 -1.40
CA ASN A 205 8.54 8.15 -1.28
C ASN A 205 7.08 8.47 -1.61
N LEU A 206 6.32 7.50 -2.11
CA LEU A 206 4.89 7.67 -2.36
C LEU A 206 4.13 7.52 -1.05
N HIS A 207 3.10 8.35 -0.89
CA HIS A 207 2.21 8.26 0.26
C HIS A 207 1.23 7.09 0.08
N ASP A 208 0.93 6.38 1.17
CA ASP A 208 0.09 5.19 1.16
C ASP A 208 -1.30 5.43 0.53
N SER A 209 -1.86 6.63 0.68
CA SER A 209 -3.13 7.00 0.04
C SER A 209 -3.09 7.06 -1.49
N ARG A 210 -1.92 7.18 -2.11
CA ARG A 210 -1.78 7.18 -3.57
C ARG A 210 -1.68 5.78 -4.16
N THR A 211 -1.10 4.86 -3.38
CA THR A 211 -0.81 3.49 -3.81
C THR A 211 -1.91 2.52 -3.44
N PHE A 212 -2.78 2.89 -2.50
CA PHE A 212 -3.89 2.08 -1.99
C PHE A 212 -4.78 1.46 -3.07
N LYS A 213 -5.15 2.23 -4.10
CA LYS A 213 -6.01 1.73 -5.18
C LYS A 213 -5.45 0.49 -5.85
N GLY A 214 -4.13 0.44 -6.09
CA GLY A 214 -3.49 -0.72 -6.71
C GLY A 214 -3.59 -2.00 -5.86
N LEU A 215 -3.57 -1.89 -4.53
CA LEU A 215 -3.83 -3.01 -3.63
C LEU A 215 -5.32 -3.35 -3.59
N TYR A 216 -6.17 -2.33 -3.45
CA TYR A 216 -7.61 -2.51 -3.33
C TYR A 216 -8.21 -3.21 -4.56
N ASP A 217 -7.79 -2.83 -5.76
CA ASP A 217 -8.26 -3.48 -7.00
C ASP A 217 -7.94 -5.00 -7.07
N LYS A 218 -6.90 -5.45 -6.38
CA LYS A 218 -6.56 -6.88 -6.27
C LYS A 218 -7.47 -7.64 -5.31
N ILE A 219 -8.03 -6.96 -4.31
CA ILE A 219 -8.77 -7.62 -3.22
C ILE A 219 -10.26 -7.31 -3.20
N LYS A 220 -10.75 -6.27 -3.88
CA LYS A 220 -12.16 -5.81 -3.78
C LYS A 220 -13.23 -6.88 -4.05
N ASN A 221 -12.92 -7.89 -4.86
CA ASN A 221 -13.88 -8.92 -5.26
C ASN A 221 -13.96 -10.12 -4.31
N ILE A 222 -13.24 -10.12 -3.17
CA ILE A 222 -13.19 -11.28 -2.27
C ILE A 222 -14.29 -11.29 -1.19
N GLY A 223 -15.18 -10.28 -1.16
CA GLY A 223 -16.31 -10.21 -0.21
C GLY A 223 -15.98 -9.46 1.09
N ILE A 224 -15.27 -8.36 0.98
CA ILE A 224 -14.90 -7.49 2.11
C ILE A 224 -16.14 -6.80 2.67
N LYS A 225 -16.31 -6.83 4.00
CA LYS A 225 -17.32 -6.03 4.71
C LYS A 225 -16.69 -4.85 5.44
N THR A 226 -15.57 -5.08 6.11
CA THR A 226 -14.87 -4.04 6.89
C THR A 226 -13.40 -4.02 6.51
N LEU A 227 -12.89 -2.83 6.20
CA LEU A 227 -11.47 -2.60 5.93
C LEU A 227 -10.87 -1.71 7.02
N VAL A 228 -9.87 -2.24 7.72
CA VAL A 228 -9.17 -1.59 8.81
C VAL A 228 -7.81 -1.10 8.31
N ALA A 229 -7.57 0.20 8.39
CA ALA A 229 -6.29 0.78 7.97
C ALA A 229 -5.80 1.88 8.93
N ASP A 230 -4.57 2.32 8.78
CA ASP A 230 -4.00 3.35 9.64
C ASP A 230 -4.42 4.78 9.23
N ALA A 231 -3.92 5.78 9.96
CA ALA A 231 -4.22 7.20 9.73
C ALA A 231 -3.69 7.71 8.37
N GLY A 232 -2.73 7.04 7.75
CA GLY A 232 -2.19 7.39 6.43
C GLY A 232 -3.21 7.17 5.31
N TYR A 233 -4.11 6.20 5.48
CA TYR A 233 -5.18 5.90 4.53
C TYR A 233 -6.45 6.72 4.76
N LYS A 234 -6.58 7.44 5.87
CA LYS A 234 -7.76 8.26 6.18
C LYS A 234 -7.79 9.52 5.33
N THR A 235 -8.33 9.39 4.14
CA THR A 235 -8.53 10.47 3.17
C THR A 235 -9.95 10.44 2.60
N PRO A 236 -10.53 11.58 2.20
CA PRO A 236 -11.88 11.62 1.63
C PRO A 236 -12.06 10.71 0.41
N ALA A 237 -11.07 10.61 -0.45
CA ALA A 237 -11.11 9.78 -1.65
C ALA A 237 -11.15 8.27 -1.34
N ILE A 238 -10.37 7.81 -0.35
CA ILE A 238 -10.39 6.41 0.07
C ILE A 238 -11.69 6.09 0.81
N ALA A 239 -12.16 6.99 1.67
CA ALA A 239 -13.43 6.83 2.36
C ALA A 239 -14.60 6.68 1.36
N LYS A 240 -14.66 7.59 0.36
CA LYS A 240 -15.64 7.51 -0.72
C LYS A 240 -15.55 6.20 -1.50
N LEU A 241 -14.36 5.83 -1.95
CA LEU A 241 -14.14 4.59 -2.71
C LEU A 241 -14.66 3.35 -1.97
N LEU A 242 -14.35 3.23 -0.68
CA LEU A 242 -14.75 2.07 0.12
C LEU A 242 -16.26 2.05 0.39
N ILE A 243 -16.84 3.19 0.76
CA ILE A 243 -18.28 3.28 1.07
C ILE A 243 -19.12 3.09 -0.19
N ASP A 244 -18.72 3.64 -1.33
CA ASP A 244 -19.41 3.44 -2.61
C ASP A 244 -19.39 1.96 -3.05
N ASP A 245 -18.32 1.22 -2.72
CA ASP A 245 -18.22 -0.22 -2.95
C ASP A 245 -18.91 -1.06 -1.84
N GLY A 246 -19.59 -0.44 -0.88
CA GLY A 246 -20.29 -1.12 0.22
C GLY A 246 -19.37 -1.68 1.30
N VAL A 247 -18.12 -1.22 1.36
CA VAL A 247 -17.13 -1.62 2.37
C VAL A 247 -17.08 -0.59 3.48
N THR A 248 -17.21 -1.03 4.73
CA THR A 248 -17.12 -0.18 5.92
C THR A 248 -15.67 0.16 6.23
N PRO A 249 -15.22 1.43 6.11
CA PRO A 249 -13.86 1.82 6.45
C PRO A 249 -13.68 2.06 7.94
N LEU A 250 -12.68 1.44 8.56
CA LEU A 250 -12.34 1.66 9.96
C LEU A 250 -10.95 2.30 10.07
N PHE A 251 -10.93 3.59 10.37
CA PHE A 251 -9.73 4.40 10.55
C PHE A 251 -9.59 4.90 12.00
N PRO A 252 -8.35 5.18 12.46
CA PRO A 252 -8.14 5.73 13.79
C PRO A 252 -8.54 7.21 13.85
N TYR A 253 -8.68 7.69 15.07
CA TYR A 253 -8.79 9.12 15.31
C TYR A 253 -7.52 9.85 14.84
N LYS A 254 -7.70 10.92 14.08
CA LYS A 254 -6.63 11.82 13.68
C LYS A 254 -6.81 13.15 14.43
N ARG A 255 -5.86 13.46 15.32
CA ARG A 255 -5.92 14.72 16.08
C ARG A 255 -5.86 15.92 15.11
N PRO A 256 -6.76 16.89 15.23
CA PRO A 256 -6.68 18.13 14.45
C PRO A 256 -5.36 18.87 14.73
N MET A 257 -4.71 19.36 13.68
CA MET A 257 -3.48 20.14 13.78
C MET A 257 -3.76 21.64 14.00
N THR A 258 -4.71 21.95 14.87
CA THR A 258 -5.01 23.33 15.24
C THR A 258 -4.01 23.80 16.29
N LYS A 259 -3.53 25.04 16.16
CA LYS A 259 -2.64 25.68 17.11
C LYS A 259 -3.29 25.67 18.51
N GLU A 260 -2.49 25.47 19.54
CA GLU A 260 -2.97 25.50 20.92
C GLU A 260 -3.57 26.87 21.25
N GLY A 261 -4.69 26.85 21.99
CA GLY A 261 -5.46 28.07 22.31
C GLY A 261 -6.43 28.54 21.22
N PHE A 262 -6.45 27.87 20.03
CA PHE A 262 -7.38 28.22 18.96
C PHE A 262 -8.55 27.24 18.89
N PHE A 263 -9.73 27.75 18.58
CA PHE A 263 -10.92 26.94 18.32
C PHE A 263 -10.66 25.89 17.24
N LYS A 264 -11.02 24.66 17.53
CA LYS A 264 -10.89 23.51 16.62
C LYS A 264 -12.08 23.48 15.67
N LYS A 265 -11.94 22.77 14.53
CA LYS A 265 -12.99 22.69 13.51
C LYS A 265 -14.35 22.23 14.07
N TYR A 266 -14.34 21.28 15.01
CA TYR A 266 -15.56 20.72 15.59
C TYR A 266 -16.31 21.67 16.55
N GLU A 267 -15.69 22.81 16.95
CA GLU A 267 -16.34 23.85 17.73
C GLU A 267 -17.14 24.83 16.86
N TYR A 268 -17.06 24.67 15.54
CA TYR A 268 -17.88 25.37 14.56
C TYR A 268 -18.97 24.43 14.07
N ALA A 269 -20.24 24.75 14.31
CA ALA A 269 -21.36 23.93 13.85
C ALA A 269 -21.58 24.13 12.34
N TYR A 270 -21.69 23.03 11.60
CA TYR A 270 -22.08 23.07 10.20
C TYR A 270 -23.60 22.96 10.09
N ASP A 271 -24.21 23.88 9.39
CA ASP A 271 -25.63 23.85 9.02
C ASP A 271 -25.75 23.39 7.57
N GLU A 272 -26.26 22.18 7.38
CA GLU A 272 -26.39 21.54 6.07
C GLU A 272 -27.48 22.21 5.22
N TYR A 273 -28.56 22.69 5.85
CA TYR A 273 -29.67 23.32 5.15
C TYR A 273 -29.30 24.68 4.55
N TYR A 274 -28.57 25.51 5.29
CA TYR A 274 -28.09 26.81 4.82
C TYR A 274 -26.70 26.79 4.19
N ASP A 275 -26.07 25.63 4.15
CA ASP A 275 -24.66 25.44 3.70
C ASP A 275 -23.72 26.51 4.28
N CYS A 276 -23.66 26.58 5.61
CA CYS A 276 -22.83 27.55 6.31
C CYS A 276 -22.24 26.96 7.60
N TYR A 277 -21.23 27.62 8.14
CA TYR A 277 -20.72 27.33 9.48
C TYR A 277 -21.18 28.40 10.47
N ILE A 278 -21.49 28.02 11.68
CA ILE A 278 -21.78 28.89 12.81
C ILE A 278 -20.60 28.85 13.75
N CYS A 279 -20.01 30.00 14.08
CA CYS A 279 -18.88 30.09 14.99
C CYS A 279 -19.33 30.03 16.47
N PRO A 280 -18.42 29.81 17.45
CA PRO A 280 -18.75 29.82 18.88
C PRO A 280 -19.40 31.13 19.38
N ASN A 281 -19.25 32.23 18.64
CA ASN A 281 -19.93 33.49 18.92
C ASN A 281 -21.21 33.68 18.06
N ASN A 282 -21.85 32.61 17.62
CA ASN A 282 -23.09 32.59 16.84
C ASN A 282 -23.07 33.44 15.57
N GLN A 283 -21.88 33.67 14.96
CA GLN A 283 -21.77 34.35 13.66
C GLN A 283 -21.65 33.35 12.52
N VAL A 284 -22.28 33.69 11.40
CA VAL A 284 -22.34 32.84 10.21
C VAL A 284 -21.09 33.02 9.35
N LEU A 285 -20.44 31.92 9.01
CA LEU A 285 -19.41 31.85 7.98
C LEU A 285 -20.06 31.34 6.69
N LYS A 286 -20.13 32.20 5.68
CA LYS A 286 -20.78 31.90 4.40
C LYS A 286 -19.83 31.19 3.44
N TYR A 287 -20.39 30.35 2.57
CA TYR A 287 -19.66 29.77 1.44
C TYR A 287 -19.02 30.88 0.59
N SER A 288 -17.77 30.73 0.27
CA SER A 288 -16.99 31.65 -0.57
C SER A 288 -16.64 31.04 -1.93
N THR A 289 -16.05 29.87 -1.92
CA THR A 289 -15.63 29.15 -3.13
C THR A 289 -15.27 27.69 -2.82
N THR A 290 -15.20 26.87 -3.86
CA THR A 290 -14.57 25.53 -3.77
C THR A 290 -13.25 25.58 -4.51
N ASN A 291 -12.17 25.21 -3.80
CA ASN A 291 -10.83 25.25 -4.35
C ASN A 291 -10.52 24.02 -5.23
N ARG A 292 -9.32 23.98 -5.85
CA ARG A 292 -8.91 22.89 -6.75
C ARG A 292 -8.68 21.55 -6.05
N ASP A 293 -8.47 21.58 -4.75
CA ASP A 293 -8.28 20.37 -3.93
C ASP A 293 -9.60 19.80 -3.41
N GLY A 294 -10.75 20.34 -3.85
CA GLY A 294 -12.07 19.88 -3.47
C GLY A 294 -12.56 20.41 -2.11
N TYR A 295 -11.92 21.44 -1.54
CA TYR A 295 -12.40 22.03 -0.30
C TYR A 295 -13.29 23.25 -0.57
N ARG A 296 -14.52 23.20 -0.06
CA ARG A 296 -15.39 24.35 0.12
C ARG A 296 -14.78 25.26 1.18
N GLU A 297 -14.70 26.53 0.91
CA GLU A 297 -14.17 27.56 1.80
C GLU A 297 -15.32 28.41 2.36
N TYR A 298 -15.43 28.48 3.68
CA TYR A 298 -16.42 29.28 4.40
C TYR A 298 -15.70 30.41 5.12
N LYS A 299 -16.14 31.63 4.91
CA LYS A 299 -15.48 32.86 5.44
C LYS A 299 -16.41 33.63 6.37
N SER A 300 -15.84 34.10 7.47
CA SER A 300 -16.53 35.06 8.34
C SER A 300 -16.45 36.47 7.77
N CYS A 301 -17.30 37.36 8.28
CA CYS A 301 -17.26 38.80 7.95
C CYS A 301 -16.22 39.49 8.84
N GLY A 302 -15.17 40.08 8.23
CA GLY A 302 -14.09 40.74 8.96
C GLY A 302 -14.57 41.87 9.88
N ASN A 303 -15.48 42.72 9.39
CA ASN A 303 -16.03 43.83 10.16
C ASN A 303 -16.78 43.40 11.44
N VAL A 304 -17.44 42.23 11.40
CA VAL A 304 -18.10 41.63 12.57
C VAL A 304 -17.09 41.02 13.53
N CYS A 305 -16.03 40.39 12.98
CA CYS A 305 -15.02 39.70 13.77
C CYS A 305 -14.02 40.66 14.42
N GLU A 306 -13.84 41.88 13.88
CA GLU A 306 -12.94 42.88 14.44
C GLU A 306 -13.23 43.20 15.91
N ASN A 307 -14.52 43.29 16.27
CA ASN A 307 -14.98 43.60 17.63
C ASN A 307 -15.36 42.32 18.43
N CYS A 308 -14.95 41.16 17.98
CA CYS A 308 -15.30 39.91 18.62
C CYS A 308 -14.41 39.60 19.82
N SER A 309 -15.01 39.32 20.99
CA SER A 309 -14.29 38.93 22.22
C SER A 309 -13.42 37.68 22.08
N TYR A 310 -13.75 36.80 21.13
CA TYR A 310 -13.01 35.55 20.87
C TYR A 310 -11.99 35.65 19.72
N LEU A 311 -11.73 36.88 19.22
CA LEU A 311 -10.87 37.06 18.04
C LEU A 311 -9.50 36.40 18.23
N SER A 312 -8.87 36.58 19.38
CA SER A 312 -7.54 36.02 19.71
C SER A 312 -7.48 34.48 19.70
N GLN A 313 -8.62 33.82 19.98
CA GLN A 313 -8.74 32.36 19.96
C GLN A 313 -9.27 31.83 18.61
N CYS A 314 -9.66 32.73 17.71
CA CYS A 314 -10.29 32.38 16.45
C CYS A 314 -9.35 32.49 15.26
N THR A 315 -8.71 33.66 15.05
CA THR A 315 -7.86 33.92 13.86
C THR A 315 -6.73 34.90 14.14
N GLU A 316 -5.60 34.71 13.46
CA GLU A 316 -4.47 35.67 13.40
C GLU A 316 -4.46 36.44 12.07
N SER A 317 -5.54 36.34 11.30
CA SER A 317 -5.64 37.06 10.01
C SER A 317 -5.63 38.58 10.22
N LYS A 318 -4.83 39.30 9.44
CA LYS A 318 -4.79 40.78 9.46
C LYS A 318 -6.14 41.41 9.13
N ASN A 319 -6.98 40.75 8.36
CA ASN A 319 -8.32 41.20 7.99
C ASN A 319 -9.41 40.64 8.90
N HIS A 320 -9.06 40.10 10.04
CA HIS A 320 -9.96 39.49 11.05
C HIS A 320 -10.92 38.42 10.48
N VAL A 321 -10.56 37.81 9.34
CA VAL A 321 -11.37 36.77 8.69
C VAL A 321 -10.97 35.39 9.13
N LYS A 322 -11.94 34.60 9.62
CA LYS A 322 -11.79 33.16 9.84
C LYS A 322 -12.16 32.40 8.58
N LEU A 323 -11.30 31.48 8.19
CA LEU A 323 -11.53 30.54 7.10
C LEU A 323 -11.72 29.14 7.67
N ILE A 324 -12.80 28.47 7.31
CA ILE A 324 -13.02 27.05 7.58
C ILE A 324 -13.19 26.33 6.26
N THR A 325 -12.61 25.17 6.14
CA THR A 325 -12.67 24.35 4.92
C THR A 325 -13.44 23.06 5.19
N ARG A 326 -14.31 22.66 4.24
CA ARG A 326 -15.03 21.38 4.23
C ARG A 326 -14.83 20.70 2.87
N HIS A 327 -14.32 19.48 2.86
CA HIS A 327 -14.17 18.76 1.61
C HIS A 327 -15.54 18.41 1.02
N ILE A 328 -15.67 18.38 -0.31
CA ILE A 328 -16.93 17.99 -0.97
C ILE A 328 -17.39 16.58 -0.59
N TRP A 329 -16.44 15.71 -0.22
CA TRP A 329 -16.66 14.35 0.30
C TRP A 329 -16.54 14.26 1.83
N GLU A 330 -16.77 15.34 2.57
CA GLU A 330 -16.66 15.33 4.04
C GLU A 330 -17.70 14.41 4.69
N ASN A 331 -18.88 14.24 4.08
CA ASN A 331 -19.90 13.31 4.54
C ASN A 331 -19.39 11.86 4.67
N TYR A 332 -18.52 11.42 3.77
CA TYR A 332 -17.87 10.10 3.86
C TYR A 332 -16.89 10.04 5.04
N MET A 333 -16.23 11.14 5.34
CA MET A 333 -15.33 11.22 6.51
C MET A 333 -16.11 11.22 7.82
N GLU A 334 -17.27 11.86 7.86
CA GLU A 334 -18.18 11.84 9.00
C GLU A 334 -18.73 10.42 9.25
N GLN A 335 -19.14 9.71 8.20
CA GLN A 335 -19.51 8.30 8.30
C GLN A 335 -18.36 7.43 8.86
N CYS A 336 -17.12 7.69 8.48
CA CYS A 336 -15.96 6.98 9.07
C CYS A 336 -15.81 7.25 10.57
N GLU A 337 -16.13 8.47 11.04
CA GLU A 337 -16.13 8.78 12.47
C GLU A 337 -17.26 8.03 13.21
N ASP A 338 -18.46 7.97 12.62
CA ASP A 338 -19.58 7.22 13.19
C ASP A 338 -19.26 5.73 13.31
N VAL A 339 -18.66 5.14 12.26
CA VAL A 339 -18.16 3.75 12.29
C VAL A 339 -17.18 3.55 13.45
N ARG A 340 -16.25 4.47 13.66
CA ARG A 340 -15.26 4.39 14.73
C ARG A 340 -15.90 4.36 16.13
N HIS A 341 -17.03 5.04 16.29
CA HIS A 341 -17.80 5.09 17.54
C HIS A 341 -18.75 3.91 17.75
N THR A 342 -18.96 3.10 16.70
CA THR A 342 -19.81 1.91 16.79
C THR A 342 -19.21 0.86 17.72
N LEU A 343 -20.08 0.16 18.47
CA LEU A 343 -19.68 -0.87 19.42
C LEU A 343 -18.84 -1.97 18.76
N GLY A 344 -17.71 -2.32 19.37
CA GLY A 344 -16.80 -3.36 18.87
C GLY A 344 -15.71 -2.85 17.92
N MET A 345 -15.89 -1.73 17.23
CA MET A 345 -14.94 -1.24 16.22
C MET A 345 -13.58 -0.85 16.82
N LYS A 346 -13.55 -0.30 18.02
CA LYS A 346 -12.28 -0.05 18.74
C LYS A 346 -11.48 -1.33 18.95
N LYS A 347 -12.13 -2.41 19.39
CA LYS A 347 -11.51 -3.72 19.60
C LYS A 347 -11.00 -4.30 18.28
N LEU A 348 -11.78 -4.18 17.20
CA LEU A 348 -11.38 -4.62 15.88
C LEU A 348 -10.14 -3.85 15.40
N TYR A 349 -10.10 -2.53 15.59
CA TYR A 349 -8.91 -1.74 15.24
C TYR A 349 -7.65 -2.18 16.00
N GLU A 350 -7.78 -2.50 17.29
CA GLU A 350 -6.65 -2.96 18.12
C GLU A 350 -6.07 -4.30 17.65
N GLN A 351 -6.84 -5.14 16.96
CA GLN A 351 -6.37 -6.42 16.38
C GLN A 351 -5.29 -6.24 15.28
N ARG A 352 -5.08 -5.03 14.76
CA ARG A 352 -3.98 -4.74 13.83
C ARG A 352 -2.62 -5.18 14.37
N LYS A 353 -2.40 -5.05 15.67
CA LYS A 353 -1.15 -5.44 16.33
C LYS A 353 -0.87 -6.94 16.21
N GLU A 354 -1.93 -7.74 16.31
CA GLU A 354 -1.85 -9.20 16.28
C GLU A 354 -1.92 -9.77 14.86
N THR A 355 -2.35 -8.97 13.90
CA THR A 355 -2.54 -9.36 12.50
C THR A 355 -1.44 -8.78 11.62
N ILE A 356 -1.68 -7.62 10.99
CA ILE A 356 -0.81 -7.05 9.96
C ILE A 356 0.57 -6.65 10.50
N GLU A 357 0.64 -6.07 11.71
CA GLU A 357 1.92 -5.68 12.30
C GLU A 357 2.77 -6.91 12.64
N ARG A 358 2.14 -8.01 13.11
CA ARG A 358 2.82 -9.28 13.37
C ARG A 358 3.33 -9.94 12.07
N ILE A 359 2.59 -9.83 10.96
CA ILE A 359 3.05 -10.29 9.64
C ILE A 359 4.33 -9.55 9.26
N PHE A 360 4.36 -8.23 9.38
CA PHE A 360 5.54 -7.43 9.08
C PHE A 360 6.72 -7.73 10.04
N GLY A 361 6.43 -7.94 11.31
CA GLY A 361 7.42 -8.39 12.28
C GLY A 361 8.07 -9.70 11.85
N THR A 362 7.26 -10.71 11.56
CA THR A 362 7.71 -12.03 11.09
C THR A 362 8.51 -11.93 9.77
N ALA A 363 8.03 -11.14 8.81
CA ALA A 363 8.72 -10.93 7.53
C ALA A 363 10.10 -10.28 7.74
N LYS A 364 10.21 -9.29 8.62
CA LYS A 364 11.47 -8.59 8.91
C LYS A 364 12.48 -9.45 9.65
N GLU A 365 12.03 -10.22 10.64
CA GLU A 365 12.92 -11.04 11.47
C GLU A 365 13.30 -12.36 10.77
N ASN A 366 12.33 -13.09 10.25
CA ASN A 366 12.53 -14.44 9.77
C ASN A 366 12.77 -14.55 8.27
N HIS A 367 12.34 -13.55 7.46
CA HIS A 367 12.42 -13.61 5.99
C HIS A 367 13.29 -12.51 5.36
N GLY A 368 14.12 -11.84 6.16
CA GLY A 368 15.06 -10.82 5.66
C GLY A 368 14.38 -9.63 4.97
N PHE A 369 13.22 -9.21 5.46
CA PHE A 369 12.43 -8.13 4.87
C PHE A 369 12.87 -6.72 5.32
N ARG A 370 13.91 -6.61 6.16
CA ARG A 370 14.46 -5.31 6.59
C ARG A 370 15.16 -4.57 5.46
N TYR A 371 15.76 -5.31 4.52
CA TYR A 371 16.42 -4.76 3.33
C TYR A 371 16.38 -5.74 2.15
N THR A 372 16.52 -5.21 0.94
CA THR A 372 16.65 -6.04 -0.26
C THR A 372 18.07 -6.00 -0.82
N GLN A 373 18.52 -7.14 -1.35
CA GLN A 373 19.77 -7.22 -2.10
C GLN A 373 19.53 -7.10 -3.63
N MET A 374 18.28 -6.97 -4.02
CA MET A 374 17.86 -6.91 -5.41
C MET A 374 17.74 -5.47 -5.87
N TYR A 375 17.92 -5.24 -7.16
CA TYR A 375 17.74 -3.96 -7.82
C TYR A 375 16.47 -3.99 -8.65
N GLY A 376 15.71 -2.90 -8.61
CA GLY A 376 14.53 -2.69 -9.42
C GLY A 376 13.24 -3.26 -8.81
N LYS A 377 12.13 -2.62 -9.18
CA LYS A 377 10.77 -2.89 -8.67
C LYS A 377 10.35 -4.33 -8.95
N ALA A 378 10.51 -4.81 -10.20
CA ALA A 378 10.09 -6.16 -10.58
C ALA A 378 10.75 -7.27 -9.74
N ARG A 379 12.04 -7.12 -9.40
CA ARG A 379 12.73 -8.07 -8.51
C ARG A 379 12.29 -7.93 -7.07
N MET A 380 11.92 -6.73 -6.66
CA MET A 380 11.35 -6.51 -5.35
C MET A 380 9.96 -7.16 -5.23
N GLU A 381 9.11 -7.01 -6.25
CA GLU A 381 7.80 -7.69 -6.35
C GLU A 381 7.95 -9.22 -6.25
N MET A 382 8.89 -9.79 -7.00
CA MET A 382 9.23 -11.22 -6.87
C MET A 382 9.60 -11.60 -5.44
N LYS A 383 10.47 -10.81 -4.79
CA LYS A 383 10.88 -11.07 -3.41
C LYS A 383 9.69 -11.04 -2.46
N VAL A 384 8.83 -10.04 -2.58
CA VAL A 384 7.63 -9.89 -1.75
C VAL A 384 6.68 -11.06 -1.98
N GLY A 385 6.34 -11.34 -3.23
CA GLY A 385 5.43 -12.43 -3.60
C GLY A 385 5.88 -13.79 -3.06
N LEU A 386 7.16 -14.14 -3.27
CA LEU A 386 7.71 -15.38 -2.73
C LEU A 386 7.73 -15.41 -1.20
N THR A 387 8.06 -14.29 -0.55
CA THR A 387 8.07 -14.23 0.92
C THR A 387 6.67 -14.48 1.46
N PHE A 388 5.66 -13.79 0.94
CA PHE A 388 4.28 -13.89 1.40
C PHE A 388 3.64 -15.23 1.03
N ALA A 389 3.92 -15.75 -0.16
CA ALA A 389 3.54 -17.10 -0.55
C ALA A 389 4.09 -18.14 0.43
N CYS A 390 5.39 -18.05 0.79
CA CYS A 390 6.01 -18.97 1.75
C CYS A 390 5.46 -18.80 3.17
N MET A 391 5.10 -17.59 3.60
CA MET A 391 4.48 -17.38 4.90
C MET A 391 3.10 -18.03 4.96
N ASN A 392 2.25 -17.82 3.94
CA ASN A 392 0.95 -18.49 3.84
C ASN A 392 1.11 -20.03 3.76
N LEU A 393 2.01 -20.53 2.92
CA LEU A 393 2.28 -21.96 2.78
C LEU A 393 2.71 -22.59 4.09
N LYS A 394 3.63 -21.95 4.83
CA LYS A 394 4.11 -22.45 6.12
C LYS A 394 2.97 -22.54 7.15
N LYS A 395 2.11 -21.54 7.17
CA LYS A 395 0.92 -21.52 8.04
C LYS A 395 -0.08 -22.59 7.64
N LEU A 396 -0.36 -22.75 6.33
CA LEU A 396 -1.21 -23.80 5.78
C LEU A 396 -0.69 -25.19 6.17
N ALA A 397 0.62 -25.44 5.97
CA ALA A 397 1.25 -26.71 6.32
C ALA A 397 1.10 -27.06 7.80
N MET A 398 1.31 -26.09 8.69
CA MET A 398 1.13 -26.32 10.13
C MET A 398 -0.33 -26.61 10.50
N MET A 399 -1.30 -25.97 9.88
CA MET A 399 -2.72 -26.21 10.14
C MET A 399 -3.16 -27.59 9.63
N LEU A 400 -2.76 -27.98 8.42
CA LEU A 400 -3.08 -29.29 7.86
C LEU A 400 -2.39 -30.42 8.62
N GLN A 401 -1.18 -30.18 9.15
CA GLN A 401 -0.52 -31.14 10.02
C GLN A 401 -1.32 -31.39 11.31
N LYS A 402 -1.82 -30.31 11.92
CA LYS A 402 -2.66 -30.40 13.14
C LYS A 402 -3.99 -31.11 12.88
N SER A 403 -4.56 -30.97 11.67
CA SER A 403 -5.82 -31.61 11.27
C SER A 403 -5.67 -33.04 10.70
N GLY A 404 -4.47 -33.62 10.72
CA GLY A 404 -4.19 -34.97 10.21
C GLY A 404 -4.13 -35.13 8.68
N LYS A 405 -4.25 -34.02 7.92
CA LYS A 405 -4.31 -34.02 6.45
C LYS A 405 -2.93 -33.81 5.78
N LYS A 406 -1.90 -34.50 6.25
CA LYS A 406 -0.51 -34.32 5.76
C LYS A 406 -0.32 -34.64 4.27
N ASP A 407 -0.92 -35.73 3.82
CA ASP A 407 -0.66 -36.29 2.48
C ASP A 407 -1.25 -35.44 1.36
N TYR A 408 -2.28 -34.64 1.65
CA TYR A 408 -2.89 -33.72 0.71
C TYR A 408 -1.92 -32.64 0.23
N LEU A 409 -1.13 -32.06 1.12
CA LEU A 409 -0.16 -31.01 0.76
C LEU A 409 0.90 -31.51 -0.22
N ILE A 410 1.38 -32.73 -0.02
CA ILE A 410 2.44 -33.31 -0.85
C ILE A 410 1.89 -33.53 -2.27
N SER A 411 0.70 -34.13 -2.38
CA SER A 411 0.08 -34.43 -3.68
C SER A 411 -0.31 -33.17 -4.48
N THR A 412 -0.94 -32.21 -3.83
CA THR A 412 -1.39 -30.95 -4.48
C THR A 412 -0.21 -30.09 -4.91
N PHE A 413 0.81 -30.01 -4.08
CA PHE A 413 2.01 -29.25 -4.38
C PHE A 413 2.81 -29.88 -5.52
N LEU A 414 2.93 -31.20 -5.56
CA LEU A 414 3.57 -31.93 -6.65
C LEU A 414 2.80 -31.81 -7.96
N SER A 415 1.47 -31.89 -7.94
CA SER A 415 0.62 -31.75 -9.14
C SER A 415 0.68 -30.34 -9.74
N PHE A 416 0.63 -29.29 -8.91
CA PHE A 416 0.80 -27.92 -9.36
C PHE A 416 2.13 -27.70 -10.09
N TRP A 417 3.23 -28.21 -9.51
CA TRP A 417 4.55 -28.13 -10.11
C TRP A 417 4.66 -28.92 -11.40
N ALA A 418 4.08 -30.11 -11.45
CA ALA A 418 4.07 -30.93 -12.65
C ALA A 418 3.32 -30.24 -13.80
N ASN A 419 2.13 -29.65 -13.53
CA ASN A 419 1.31 -28.98 -14.53
C ASN A 419 1.94 -27.69 -15.07
N ASN A 420 2.55 -26.88 -14.21
CA ASN A 420 3.23 -25.64 -14.66
C ASN A 420 4.55 -25.93 -15.40
N CYS A 421 5.24 -27.00 -15.07
CA CYS A 421 6.38 -27.46 -15.88
C CYS A 421 5.97 -27.97 -17.25
N CYS A 422 4.80 -28.60 -17.40
CA CYS A 422 4.27 -29.06 -18.70
C CYS A 422 3.77 -27.93 -19.58
N LYS A 423 3.09 -26.91 -19.02
CA LYS A 423 2.63 -25.73 -19.80
C LYS A 423 3.78 -24.95 -20.42
N GLN A 424 4.87 -24.76 -19.68
CA GLN A 424 6.08 -24.11 -20.24
C GLN A 424 6.77 -24.95 -21.31
N ARG A 425 6.65 -26.28 -21.29
CA ARG A 425 7.15 -27.15 -22.37
C ARG A 425 6.42 -26.92 -23.69
N LYS A 426 5.10 -26.71 -23.66
CA LYS A 426 4.29 -26.46 -24.87
C LYS A 426 4.58 -25.07 -25.47
N MET A 427 4.84 -24.05 -24.67
CA MET A 427 5.20 -22.71 -25.19
C MET A 427 6.58 -22.66 -25.86
N VAL A 428 7.56 -23.45 -25.39
CA VAL A 428 8.91 -23.48 -25.98
C VAL A 428 8.98 -24.33 -27.23
N LEU A 429 8.12 -25.32 -27.39
CA LEU A 429 8.04 -26.17 -28.61
C LEU A 429 7.16 -25.54 -29.70
N GLY A 430 6.23 -24.63 -29.36
CA GLY A 430 5.40 -23.89 -30.32
C GLY A 430 6.08 -22.69 -30.97
N GLN A 431 7.31 -22.35 -30.58
CA GLN A 431 8.14 -21.30 -31.26
C GLN A 431 9.23 -21.84 -32.18
N GLN A 432 9.23 -23.15 -32.42
CA GLN A 432 10.17 -23.81 -33.35
C GLN A 432 9.46 -24.51 -34.52
N SER A 433 8.21 -24.15 -34.80
CA SER A 433 7.50 -24.57 -36.02
C SER A 433 7.12 -23.36 -36.85
#